data_0899c29e3eaccf1b89291afd80ce10de
#
_entry.id   0899c29e3eaccf1b89291afd80ce10de
#
_cell.length_a   1.000
_cell.length_b   1.000
_cell.length_c   1.000
_cell.angle_alpha   90.00
_cell.angle_beta   90.00
_cell.angle_gamma   90.00
#
_symmetry.space_group_name_H-M   'P 1'
#
loop_
_entity.id
_entity.type
_entity.pdbx_description
1 polymer ?
#
loop_
_entity_poly.entity_id
_entity_poly.type
_entity_poly.pdbx_seq_one_letter_code
_entity_poly.pdbx_strand_id
1 'polypeptide(L)'
;RTPTPDAEEINVRYGVAKQVLASPDESVEVPGLGDRGPRQVKRQALGAVIEPRVEELFTLVQQVVRDSGYEDLLASGVVLTGGSAQLPGMIELAEDVFLKPVRVAVPEYEGSLADVMRNPRFSTVMGLLQEARMQRVRGRKVAAQTGNFKSLLARMKEWFMN
;
A
#
# COMPACT_ATOMS: atom_id res chain seq x y z
N ARG A 1 4.48 16.95 16.55
CA ARG A 1 4.68 15.49 16.52
C ARG A 1 3.39 14.83 16.97
N THR A 2 3.00 13.73 16.32
CA THR A 2 1.80 12.94 16.58
C THR A 2 2.22 11.48 16.77
N PRO A 3 1.64 10.70 17.69
CA PRO A 3 1.93 9.27 17.80
C PRO A 3 1.64 8.55 16.48
N THR A 4 2.41 7.51 16.17
CA THR A 4 2.30 6.81 14.87
C THR A 4 0.91 6.20 14.62
N PRO A 5 0.25 5.54 15.60
CA PRO A 5 -1.10 5.01 15.40
C PRO A 5 -2.12 6.10 15.07
N ASP A 6 -2.06 7.24 15.78
CA ASP A 6 -2.97 8.36 15.53
C ASP A 6 -2.70 9.02 14.17
N ALA A 7 -1.44 9.08 13.75
CA ALA A 7 -1.07 9.60 12.44
C ALA A 7 -1.61 8.71 11.31
N GLU A 8 -1.62 7.39 11.49
CA GLU A 8 -2.19 6.45 10.53
C GLU A 8 -3.72 6.61 10.45
N GLU A 9 -4.41 6.70 11.61
CA GLU A 9 -5.86 6.93 11.64
C GLU A 9 -6.25 8.25 10.96
N ILE A 10 -5.50 9.32 11.23
CA ILE A 10 -5.70 10.62 10.59
C ILE A 10 -5.51 10.54 9.09
N ASN A 11 -4.47 9.85 8.63
CA ASN A 11 -4.24 9.65 7.20
C ASN A 11 -5.37 8.87 6.53
N VAL A 12 -5.87 7.81 7.16
CA VAL A 12 -6.96 6.99 6.61
C VAL A 12 -8.26 7.78 6.53
N ARG A 13 -8.56 8.61 7.53
CA ARG A 13 -9.83 9.35 7.60
C ARG A 13 -9.83 10.66 6.81
N TYR A 14 -8.74 11.39 6.86
CA TYR A 14 -8.67 12.78 6.41
C TYR A 14 -7.59 13.03 5.37
N GLY A 15 -6.75 12.04 5.09
CA GLY A 15 -5.68 12.15 4.12
C GLY A 15 -6.21 12.52 2.73
N VAL A 16 -5.39 13.23 1.97
CA VAL A 16 -5.65 13.61 0.59
C VAL A 16 -4.33 13.71 -0.15
N ALA A 17 -4.24 13.09 -1.32
CA ALA A 17 -3.02 13.04 -2.13
C ALA A 17 -2.78 14.33 -2.92
N LYS A 18 -3.81 15.14 -3.15
CA LYS A 18 -3.69 16.48 -3.76
C LYS A 18 -4.26 17.52 -2.80
N GLN A 19 -3.42 18.46 -2.37
CA GLN A 19 -3.79 19.51 -1.42
C GLN A 19 -4.99 20.34 -1.88
N VAL A 20 -5.10 20.59 -3.17
CA VAL A 20 -6.17 21.37 -3.79
C VAL A 20 -7.56 20.75 -3.59
N LEU A 21 -7.65 19.45 -3.36
CA LEU A 21 -8.92 18.74 -3.11
C LEU A 21 -9.40 18.86 -1.66
N ALA A 22 -8.56 19.35 -0.76
CA ALA A 22 -8.95 19.61 0.62
C ALA A 22 -9.61 20.99 0.74
N SER A 23 -10.78 21.04 1.36
CA SER A 23 -11.44 22.33 1.65
C SER A 23 -10.57 23.19 2.58
N PRO A 24 -10.42 24.50 2.32
CA PRO A 24 -9.63 25.39 3.16
C PRO A 24 -10.22 25.59 4.57
N ASP A 25 -11.50 25.34 4.72
CA ASP A 25 -12.24 25.54 5.99
C ASP A 25 -12.27 24.27 6.85
N GLU A 26 -11.89 23.12 6.29
CA GLU A 26 -11.90 21.85 7.00
C GLU A 26 -10.68 21.71 7.91
N SER A 27 -10.96 21.51 9.20
CA SER A 27 -9.95 21.29 10.23
C SER A 27 -10.12 19.92 10.89
N VAL A 28 -9.00 19.30 11.23
CA VAL A 28 -8.93 17.98 11.85
C VAL A 28 -8.26 18.14 13.20
N GLU A 29 -8.83 17.53 14.22
CA GLU A 29 -8.22 17.45 15.53
C GLU A 29 -7.12 16.38 15.53
N VAL A 30 -5.92 16.80 15.87
CA VAL A 30 -4.73 15.94 15.89
C VAL A 30 -4.26 15.81 17.34
N PRO A 31 -4.18 14.59 17.90
CA PRO A 31 -3.67 14.36 19.23
C PRO A 31 -2.23 14.88 19.39
N GLY A 32 -1.95 15.46 20.54
CA GLY A 32 -0.59 15.86 20.92
C GLY A 32 0.25 14.69 21.42
N LEU A 33 1.54 14.89 21.57
CA LEU A 33 2.47 13.91 22.14
C LEU A 33 2.86 14.36 23.56
N GLY A 34 2.74 13.44 24.55
CA GLY A 34 3.03 13.72 25.95
C GLY A 34 2.04 14.73 26.53
N ASP A 35 2.54 15.72 27.27
CA ASP A 35 1.71 16.74 27.96
C ASP A 35 1.09 17.79 27.03
N ARG A 36 1.29 17.65 25.72
CA ARG A 36 0.68 18.56 24.73
C ARG A 36 -0.73 18.12 24.42
N GLY A 37 -1.68 19.00 24.68
CA GLY A 37 -3.08 18.79 24.32
C GLY A 37 -3.31 18.64 22.80
N PRO A 38 -4.52 18.21 22.39
CA PRO A 38 -4.91 18.13 20.98
C PRO A 38 -4.85 19.51 20.32
N ARG A 39 -4.60 19.51 19.00
CA ARG A 39 -4.50 20.74 18.21
C ARG A 39 -5.33 20.61 16.93
N GLN A 40 -5.89 21.72 16.49
CA GLN A 40 -6.56 21.79 15.21
C GLN A 40 -5.53 22.01 14.08
N VAL A 41 -5.60 21.18 13.05
CA VAL A 41 -4.76 21.25 11.84
C VAL A 41 -5.68 21.33 10.63
N LYS A 42 -5.44 22.27 9.73
CA LYS A 42 -6.19 22.33 8.48
C LYS A 42 -5.94 21.07 7.64
N ARG A 43 -6.99 20.50 7.05
CA ARG A 43 -6.87 19.34 6.16
C ARG A 43 -5.93 19.60 4.98
N GLN A 44 -5.91 20.82 4.45
CA GLN A 44 -4.93 21.22 3.44
C GLN A 44 -3.47 21.06 3.91
N ALA A 45 -3.18 21.27 5.20
CA ALA A 45 -1.84 21.06 5.73
C ALA A 45 -1.45 19.58 5.77
N LEU A 46 -2.42 18.66 5.89
CA LEU A 46 -2.17 17.23 5.71
C LEU A 46 -1.85 16.92 4.24
N GLY A 47 -2.63 17.45 3.31
CA GLY A 47 -2.38 17.34 1.88
C GLY A 47 -0.99 17.84 1.50
N ALA A 48 -0.58 19.01 1.99
CA ALA A 48 0.74 19.59 1.74
C ALA A 48 1.91 18.70 2.20
N VAL A 49 1.69 17.78 3.13
CA VAL A 49 2.70 16.80 3.58
C VAL A 49 2.61 15.50 2.78
N ILE A 50 1.40 15.06 2.44
CA ILE A 50 1.16 13.77 1.77
C ILE A 50 1.50 13.89 0.27
N GLU A 51 1.03 14.94 -0.40
CA GLU A 51 1.20 15.13 -1.84
C GLU A 51 2.65 14.98 -2.33
N PRO A 52 3.65 15.69 -1.77
CA PRO A 52 5.03 15.55 -2.24
C PRO A 52 5.62 14.16 -1.98
N ARG A 53 5.14 13.43 -0.96
CA ARG A 53 5.58 12.06 -0.68
C ARG A 53 5.02 11.05 -1.68
N VAL A 54 3.77 11.23 -2.09
CA VAL A 54 3.15 10.40 -3.13
C VAL A 54 3.74 10.71 -4.49
N GLU A 55 3.96 11.99 -4.79
CA GLU A 55 4.62 12.44 -6.03
C GLU A 55 6.04 11.85 -6.16
N GLU A 56 6.82 11.90 -5.09
CA GLU A 56 8.15 11.27 -5.05
C GLU A 56 8.06 9.76 -5.33
N LEU A 57 7.12 9.05 -4.70
CA LEU A 57 6.90 7.64 -4.93
C LEU A 57 6.57 7.35 -6.40
N PHE A 58 5.63 8.09 -6.98
CA PHE A 58 5.25 7.90 -8.39
C PHE A 58 6.39 8.24 -9.34
N THR A 59 7.17 9.27 -9.04
CA THR A 59 8.36 9.64 -9.83
C THR A 59 9.40 8.51 -9.82
N LEU A 60 9.66 7.90 -8.66
CA LEU A 60 10.56 6.76 -8.58
C LEU A 60 10.04 5.56 -9.38
N VAL A 61 8.75 5.27 -9.31
CA VAL A 61 8.14 4.20 -10.11
C VAL A 61 8.21 4.52 -11.61
N GLN A 62 7.93 5.76 -12.01
CA GLN A 62 8.05 6.20 -13.40
C GLN A 62 9.48 6.01 -13.93
N GLN A 63 10.49 6.33 -13.12
CA GLN A 63 11.88 6.12 -13.50
C GLN A 63 12.17 4.63 -13.77
N VAL A 64 11.69 3.72 -12.91
CA VAL A 64 11.84 2.27 -13.14
C VAL A 64 11.14 1.83 -14.43
N VAL A 65 9.97 2.37 -14.73
CA VAL A 65 9.23 2.07 -15.98
C VAL A 65 10.03 2.55 -17.19
N ARG A 66 10.59 3.74 -17.17
CA ARG A 66 11.46 4.28 -18.24
C ARG A 66 12.70 3.42 -18.43
N ASP A 67 13.39 3.10 -17.36
CA ASP A 67 14.61 2.29 -17.40
C ASP A 67 14.36 0.89 -17.92
N SER A 68 13.15 0.36 -17.79
CA SER A 68 12.74 -0.92 -18.35
C SER A 68 12.60 -0.92 -19.88
N GLY A 69 12.45 0.25 -20.50
CA GLY A 69 12.20 0.42 -21.93
C GLY A 69 10.77 0.09 -22.38
N TYR A 70 9.84 -0.16 -21.43
CA TYR A 70 8.44 -0.49 -21.76
C TYR A 70 7.47 0.70 -21.66
N GLU A 71 7.94 1.90 -21.36
CA GLU A 71 7.08 3.07 -21.15
C GLU A 71 6.14 3.33 -22.32
N ASP A 72 6.64 3.24 -23.55
CA ASP A 72 5.87 3.49 -24.77
C ASP A 72 4.83 2.39 -25.05
N LEU A 73 4.99 1.21 -24.49
CA LEU A 73 4.07 0.09 -24.65
C LEU A 73 2.87 0.14 -23.68
N LEU A 74 2.88 1.06 -22.71
CA LEU A 74 1.82 1.24 -21.73
C LEU A 74 0.66 2.10 -22.26
N ALA A 75 0.15 1.76 -23.43
CA ALA A 75 -0.97 2.49 -24.05
C ALA A 75 -2.27 2.42 -23.23
N SER A 76 -2.49 1.33 -22.50
CA SER A 76 -3.66 1.13 -21.63
C SER A 76 -3.60 1.87 -20.29
N GLY A 77 -2.49 2.57 -20.04
CA GLY A 77 -2.27 3.35 -18.81
C GLY A 77 -1.76 2.54 -17.63
N VAL A 78 -1.93 3.10 -16.43
CA VAL A 78 -1.42 2.58 -15.16
C VAL A 78 -2.57 2.11 -14.27
N VAL A 79 -2.35 1.02 -13.56
CA VAL A 79 -3.33 0.47 -12.62
C VAL A 79 -2.77 0.57 -11.21
N LEU A 80 -3.47 1.30 -10.35
CA LEU A 80 -3.18 1.38 -8.92
C LEU A 80 -4.02 0.35 -8.17
N THR A 81 -3.47 -0.21 -7.12
CA THR A 81 -4.18 -1.08 -6.18
C THR A 81 -3.56 -1.00 -4.79
N GLY A 82 -4.20 -1.64 -3.80
CA GLY A 82 -3.79 -1.51 -2.42
C GLY A 82 -4.59 -0.47 -1.65
N GLY A 83 -4.46 -0.44 -0.33
CA GLY A 83 -5.25 0.45 0.54
C GLY A 83 -5.03 1.93 0.24
N SER A 84 -3.80 2.34 0.02
CA SER A 84 -3.44 3.73 -0.27
C SER A 84 -3.97 4.23 -1.62
N ALA A 85 -4.28 3.33 -2.57
CA ALA A 85 -4.88 3.72 -3.85
C ALA A 85 -6.29 4.34 -3.70
N GLN A 86 -6.92 4.19 -2.53
CA GLN A 86 -8.22 4.77 -2.21
C GLN A 86 -8.13 6.22 -1.69
N LEU A 87 -6.92 6.73 -1.47
CA LEU A 87 -6.74 8.10 -0.98
C LEU A 87 -7.27 9.09 -2.03
N PRO A 88 -8.14 10.06 -1.64
CA PRO A 88 -8.62 11.08 -2.56
C PRO A 88 -7.48 11.84 -3.24
N GLY A 89 -7.56 12.02 -4.54
CA GLY A 89 -6.51 12.68 -5.35
C GLY A 89 -5.37 11.77 -5.81
N MET A 90 -5.42 10.47 -5.47
CA MET A 90 -4.36 9.52 -5.85
C MET A 90 -4.31 9.28 -7.37
N ILE A 91 -5.47 9.19 -8.00
CA ILE A 91 -5.59 8.99 -9.46
C ILE A 91 -5.06 10.23 -10.17
N GLU A 92 -5.55 11.40 -9.82
CA GLU A 92 -5.20 12.67 -10.44
C GLU A 92 -3.69 12.97 -10.31
N LEU A 93 -3.11 12.68 -9.13
CA LEU A 93 -1.68 12.87 -8.94
C LEU A 93 -0.85 11.86 -9.75
N ALA A 94 -1.33 10.62 -9.85
CA ALA A 94 -0.67 9.60 -10.67
C ALA A 94 -0.74 9.96 -12.16
N GLU A 95 -1.87 10.47 -12.65
CA GLU A 95 -2.02 10.93 -14.03
C GLU A 95 -1.09 12.10 -14.35
N ASP A 96 -0.91 13.03 -13.41
CA ASP A 96 0.03 14.15 -13.57
C ASP A 96 1.48 13.67 -13.70
N VAL A 97 1.87 12.64 -12.93
CA VAL A 97 3.26 12.13 -12.94
C VAL A 97 3.49 11.19 -14.12
N PHE A 98 2.61 10.21 -14.34
CA PHE A 98 2.81 9.19 -15.38
C PHE A 98 2.47 9.69 -16.78
N LEU A 99 1.70 10.78 -16.91
CA LEU A 99 1.17 11.32 -18.18
C LEU A 99 0.40 10.24 -18.98
N LYS A 100 -0.30 9.38 -18.27
CA LYS A 100 -1.08 8.26 -18.80
C LYS A 100 -2.38 8.13 -18.01
N PRO A 101 -3.43 7.54 -18.61
CA PRO A 101 -4.66 7.24 -17.89
C PRO A 101 -4.38 6.33 -16.67
N VAL A 102 -5.03 6.62 -15.55
CA VAL A 102 -4.87 5.86 -14.32
C VAL A 102 -6.22 5.37 -13.82
N ARG A 103 -6.27 4.15 -13.33
CA ARG A 103 -7.46 3.59 -12.66
C ARG A 103 -7.09 2.82 -11.41
N VAL A 104 -8.01 2.74 -10.48
CA VAL A 104 -7.89 1.83 -9.33
C VAL A 104 -8.51 0.49 -9.68
N ALA A 105 -7.78 -0.59 -9.40
CA ALA A 105 -8.29 -1.95 -9.53
C ALA A 105 -8.62 -2.57 -8.18
N VAL A 106 -9.65 -3.40 -8.19
CA VAL A 106 -10.09 -4.24 -7.07
C VAL A 106 -9.86 -5.70 -7.40
N PRO A 107 -9.64 -6.58 -6.41
CA PRO A 107 -9.56 -8.03 -6.66
C PRO A 107 -10.90 -8.55 -7.17
N GLU A 108 -10.85 -9.44 -8.15
CA GLU A 108 -12.00 -10.21 -8.57
C GLU A 108 -12.20 -11.38 -7.61
N TYR A 109 -13.37 -11.45 -7.02
CA TYR A 109 -13.76 -12.53 -6.12
C TYR A 109 -15.25 -12.84 -6.29
N GLU A 110 -15.54 -14.10 -6.53
CA GLU A 110 -16.89 -14.66 -6.66
C GLU A 110 -17.17 -15.58 -5.46
N GLY A 111 -17.87 -15.09 -4.48
CA GLY A 111 -18.22 -15.85 -3.27
C GLY A 111 -19.05 -15.03 -2.29
N SER A 112 -19.42 -15.62 -1.18
CA SER A 112 -20.30 -15.01 -0.16
C SER A 112 -19.72 -13.74 0.47
N LEU A 113 -18.42 -13.50 0.34
CA LEU A 113 -17.72 -12.32 0.87
C LEU A 113 -17.36 -11.32 -0.25
N ALA A 114 -17.98 -11.43 -1.44
CA ALA A 114 -17.62 -10.59 -2.59
C ALA A 114 -17.66 -9.09 -2.28
N ASP A 115 -18.68 -8.64 -1.56
CA ASP A 115 -18.85 -7.21 -1.22
C ASP A 115 -17.72 -6.67 -0.32
N VAL A 116 -17.17 -7.52 0.55
CA VAL A 116 -16.04 -7.15 1.42
C VAL A 116 -14.72 -7.26 0.66
N MET A 117 -14.55 -8.30 -0.15
CA MET A 117 -13.29 -8.62 -0.83
C MET A 117 -13.01 -7.74 -2.04
N ARG A 118 -14.03 -7.12 -2.66
CA ARG A 118 -13.89 -6.15 -3.76
C ARG A 118 -13.39 -4.79 -3.27
N ASN A 119 -12.32 -4.82 -2.50
CA ASN A 119 -11.66 -3.62 -2.01
C ASN A 119 -10.16 -3.70 -2.35
N PRO A 120 -9.53 -2.64 -2.87
CA PRO A 120 -8.12 -2.64 -3.29
C PRO A 120 -7.17 -3.08 -2.17
N ARG A 121 -7.51 -2.82 -0.91
CA ARG A 121 -6.70 -3.21 0.26
C ARG A 121 -6.42 -4.71 0.36
N PHE A 122 -7.27 -5.54 -0.24
CA PHE A 122 -7.14 -7.00 -0.20
C PHE A 122 -6.39 -7.58 -1.39
N SER A 123 -5.94 -6.77 -2.35
CA SER A 123 -5.33 -7.25 -3.60
C SER A 123 -4.13 -8.15 -3.38
N THR A 124 -3.24 -7.80 -2.45
CA THR A 124 -2.06 -8.63 -2.12
C THR A 124 -2.46 -9.98 -1.54
N VAL A 125 -3.38 -10.00 -0.58
CA VAL A 125 -3.84 -11.24 0.07
C VAL A 125 -4.54 -12.14 -0.96
N MET A 126 -5.41 -11.56 -1.79
CA MET A 126 -6.11 -12.30 -2.84
C MET A 126 -5.15 -12.84 -3.91
N GLY A 127 -4.15 -12.07 -4.31
CA GLY A 127 -3.11 -12.52 -5.23
C GLY A 127 -2.32 -13.71 -4.68
N LEU A 128 -1.91 -13.65 -3.40
CA LEU A 128 -1.22 -14.76 -2.73
C LEU A 128 -2.09 -16.02 -2.64
N LEU A 129 -3.37 -15.87 -2.34
CA LEU A 129 -4.31 -17.01 -2.30
C LEU A 129 -4.51 -17.63 -3.68
N GLN A 130 -4.64 -16.80 -4.73
CA GLN A 130 -4.75 -17.29 -6.11
C GLN A 130 -3.49 -18.03 -6.55
N GLU A 131 -2.31 -17.46 -6.27
CA GLU A 131 -1.04 -18.11 -6.60
C GLU A 131 -0.87 -19.44 -5.85
N ALA A 132 -1.17 -19.49 -4.57
CA ALA A 132 -1.13 -20.73 -3.78
C ALA A 132 -2.10 -21.80 -4.36
N ARG A 133 -3.29 -21.38 -4.79
CA ARG A 133 -4.25 -22.28 -5.46
C ARG A 133 -3.71 -22.81 -6.78
N MET A 134 -3.15 -21.94 -7.62
CA MET A 134 -2.57 -22.31 -8.90
C MET A 134 -1.38 -23.26 -8.74
N GLN A 135 -0.50 -23.01 -7.78
CA GLN A 135 0.63 -23.90 -7.49
C GLN A 135 0.17 -25.28 -7.03
N ARG A 136 -0.89 -25.35 -6.22
CA ARG A 136 -1.48 -26.62 -5.79
C ARG A 136 -2.06 -27.40 -6.98
N VAL A 137 -2.77 -26.73 -7.88
CA VAL A 137 -3.35 -27.35 -9.09
C VAL A 137 -2.24 -27.82 -10.05
N ARG A 138 -1.15 -27.06 -10.18
CA ARG A 138 0.01 -27.43 -11.02
C ARG A 138 0.87 -28.54 -10.43
N GLY A 139 0.49 -29.12 -9.28
CA GLY A 139 1.22 -30.21 -8.63
C GLY A 139 2.60 -29.80 -8.09
N ARG A 140 2.93 -28.52 -8.09
CA ARG A 140 4.10 -28.03 -7.38
C ARG A 140 3.82 -28.19 -5.88
N LYS A 141 4.40 -29.23 -5.28
CA LYS A 141 4.56 -29.27 -3.84
C LYS A 141 5.32 -28.01 -3.49
N VAL A 142 4.69 -27.06 -2.83
CA VAL A 142 5.40 -26.00 -2.12
C VAL A 142 6.37 -26.75 -1.24
N ALA A 143 7.67 -26.71 -1.56
CA ALA A 143 8.70 -27.16 -0.65
C ALA A 143 8.46 -26.30 0.60
N ALA A 144 7.76 -26.88 1.58
CA ALA A 144 7.76 -26.33 2.91
C ALA A 144 9.26 -26.19 3.22
N GLN A 145 9.75 -24.97 3.31
CA GLN A 145 10.97 -24.69 4.04
C GLN A 145 10.63 -25.04 5.50
N THR A 146 10.47 -26.32 5.75
CA THR A 146 10.71 -26.87 7.06
C THR A 146 12.16 -26.55 7.33
N GLY A 147 12.37 -25.38 7.94
CA GLY A 147 13.63 -25.03 8.54
C GLY A 147 14.04 -26.30 9.26
N ASN A 148 15.19 -26.81 8.92
CA ASN A 148 15.69 -28.13 9.29
C ASN A 148 15.75 -28.21 10.82
N PHE A 149 14.60 -28.43 11.46
CA PHE A 149 14.51 -28.59 12.92
C PHE A 149 15.43 -29.71 13.39
N LYS A 150 15.64 -30.71 12.51
CA LYS A 150 16.65 -31.78 12.72
C LYS A 150 18.08 -31.24 12.68
N SER A 151 18.41 -30.28 11.82
CA SER A 151 19.76 -29.69 11.78
C SER A 151 19.98 -28.72 12.94
N LEU A 152 18.95 -28.04 13.41
CA LEU A 152 19.02 -27.20 14.60
C LEU A 152 19.23 -28.04 15.87
N LEU A 153 18.49 -29.15 16.00
CA LEU A 153 18.67 -30.12 17.07
C LEU A 153 20.08 -30.81 17.03
N ALA A 154 20.59 -31.12 15.84
CA ALA A 154 21.91 -31.68 15.70
C ALA A 154 23.01 -30.70 16.16
N ARG A 155 22.91 -29.42 15.75
CA ARG A 155 23.83 -28.35 16.20
C ARG A 155 23.75 -28.08 17.69
N MET A 156 22.51 -28.09 18.25
CA MET A 156 22.35 -27.98 19.71
C MET A 156 22.97 -29.16 20.46
N LYS A 157 22.85 -30.38 19.93
CA LYS A 157 23.45 -31.56 20.53
C LYS A 157 25.00 -31.53 20.52
N GLU A 158 25.60 -31.06 19.44
CA GLU A 158 27.06 -30.84 19.34
C GLU A 158 27.53 -29.74 20.33
N TRP A 159 26.75 -28.67 20.50
CA TRP A 159 27.08 -27.59 21.44
C TRP A 159 27.00 -28.05 22.91
N PHE A 160 26.10 -29.00 23.24
CA PHE A 160 25.98 -29.55 24.62
C PHE A 160 26.98 -30.67 24.93
N MET A 161 27.67 -31.23 23.93
CA MET A 161 28.59 -32.31 24.12
C MET A 161 30.09 -31.89 24.07
N ASN A 162 30.37 -30.61 23.88
CA ASN A 162 31.67 -29.95 24.02
C ASN A 162 31.64 -28.98 25.21
#